data_f69dbe97278cdb6ac41253ecc390323c
#
_entry.id   f69dbe97278cdb6ac41253ecc390323c
#
_cell.length_a   1.000
_cell.length_b   1.000
_cell.length_c   1.000
_cell.angle_alpha   90.00
_cell.angle_beta   90.00
_cell.angle_gamma   90.00
#
_symmetry.space_group_name_H-M   'P 1'
#
loop_
_entity.id
_entity.type
_entity.pdbx_description
1 polymer ?
#
loop_
_entity_poly.entity_id
_entity_poly.type
_entity_poly.pdbx_seq_one_letter_code
_entity_poly.pdbx_strand_id
1 'polypeptide(L)'
;MERDLSNENMIHVKKDGIEYLQFRKLLEFEDLVNCFTLKTGNLNFRRKTSEELALQSIQKICSVLDVNPNIIVRPNQKHTDCVEKVDSASEDLGMREIDGLITNKKDINLLLTFADCTPIILYDPVNKAIGNIHSGWRGTVQKIGKKATLKMMKEYGSKPENIIACFGPAIGQCHFEVEEEVKNIFENEFGKFTKKYEIIKKQSILKDGVQKYNINTNLINRLELEELGLLPKNIIESGICTVCNSDLIHSYRANKESFGLNATIIGQQEREKI
;
A
#
# COMPACT_ATOMS: atom_id res chain seq x y z
N MET A 1 -24.83 12.90 -7.23
CA MET A 1 -23.85 13.56 -6.34
C MET A 1 -22.48 12.99 -6.67
N GLU A 2 -21.53 13.86 -6.84
CA GLU A 2 -20.12 13.45 -7.06
C GLU A 2 -19.60 12.76 -5.78
N ARG A 3 -19.01 11.58 -5.93
CA ARG A 3 -18.58 10.78 -4.78
C ARG A 3 -17.26 11.31 -4.24
N ASP A 4 -17.18 11.48 -2.92
CA ASP A 4 -15.98 11.89 -2.19
C ASP A 4 -15.57 10.76 -1.23
N LEU A 5 -14.29 10.38 -1.26
CA LEU A 5 -13.69 9.36 -0.40
C LEU A 5 -12.89 9.98 0.76
N SER A 6 -12.97 11.30 0.96
CA SER A 6 -12.33 11.96 2.10
C SER A 6 -12.91 11.44 3.42
N ASN A 7 -12.04 11.32 4.42
CA ASN A 7 -12.40 10.96 5.79
C ASN A 7 -11.41 11.59 6.79
N GLU A 8 -11.42 11.14 8.04
CA GLU A 8 -10.52 11.65 9.07
C GLU A 8 -9.03 11.48 8.71
N ASN A 9 -8.66 10.43 7.96
CA ASN A 9 -7.29 10.06 7.64
C ASN A 9 -6.87 10.37 6.20
N MET A 10 -7.86 10.54 5.29
CA MET A 10 -7.63 10.71 3.86
C MET A 10 -8.21 12.00 3.32
N ILE A 11 -7.56 12.58 2.32
CA ILE A 11 -8.10 13.65 1.47
C ILE A 11 -8.27 13.08 0.06
N HIS A 12 -9.45 13.27 -0.54
CA HIS A 12 -9.71 13.01 -1.94
C HIS A 12 -9.42 14.28 -2.75
N VAL A 13 -8.39 14.24 -3.57
CA VAL A 13 -7.94 15.35 -4.40
C VAL A 13 -8.41 15.14 -5.83
N LYS A 14 -8.94 16.21 -6.45
CA LYS A 14 -9.32 16.28 -7.85
C LYS A 14 -8.53 17.40 -8.52
N LYS A 15 -7.65 17.06 -9.44
CA LYS A 15 -6.79 18.02 -10.12
C LYS A 15 -6.53 17.59 -11.57
N ASP A 16 -6.75 18.48 -12.52
CA ASP A 16 -6.51 18.27 -13.97
C ASP A 16 -7.13 16.97 -14.54
N GLY A 17 -8.36 16.65 -14.11
CA GLY A 17 -9.09 15.44 -14.52
C GLY A 17 -8.56 14.13 -13.91
N ILE A 18 -7.61 14.20 -13.00
CA ILE A 18 -7.06 13.09 -12.25
C ILE A 18 -7.56 13.15 -10.81
N GLU A 19 -7.96 12.01 -10.26
CA GLU A 19 -8.32 11.91 -8.86
C GLU A 19 -7.39 10.94 -8.12
N TYR A 20 -7.04 11.31 -6.90
CA TYR A 20 -6.18 10.51 -6.04
C TYR A 20 -6.47 10.80 -4.56
N LEU A 21 -5.98 9.94 -3.68
CA LEU A 21 -6.08 10.09 -2.25
C LEU A 21 -4.72 10.40 -1.64
N GLN A 22 -4.70 11.22 -0.60
CA GLN A 22 -3.51 11.51 0.20
C GLN A 22 -3.78 11.26 1.68
N PHE A 23 -2.79 10.77 2.40
CA PHE A 23 -2.86 10.68 3.85
C PHE A 23 -2.68 12.07 4.48
N ARG A 24 -3.66 12.53 5.26
CA ARG A 24 -3.59 13.80 6.00
C ARG A 24 -2.35 13.88 6.87
N LYS A 25 -2.00 12.78 7.56
CA LYS A 25 -0.83 12.70 8.42
C LYS A 25 0.49 12.95 7.68
N LEU A 26 0.61 12.51 6.45
CA LEU A 26 1.82 12.70 5.67
C LEU A 26 1.91 14.10 5.04
N LEU A 27 0.79 14.83 4.94
CA LEU A 27 0.77 16.22 4.49
C LEU A 27 1.30 17.21 5.55
N GLU A 28 1.48 16.77 6.80
CA GLU A 28 2.16 17.57 7.83
C GLU A 28 3.66 17.77 7.52
N PHE A 29 4.20 17.02 6.56
CA PHE A 29 5.62 17.08 6.14
C PHE A 29 5.69 17.64 4.74
N GLU A 30 6.10 18.91 4.62
CA GLU A 30 6.11 19.66 3.36
C GLU A 30 7.02 19.04 2.29
N ASP A 31 8.06 18.31 2.71
CA ASP A 31 9.01 17.63 1.84
C ASP A 31 8.53 16.26 1.33
N LEU A 32 7.35 15.77 1.79
CA LEU A 32 6.81 14.51 1.34
C LEU A 32 5.79 14.66 0.21
N VAL A 33 5.94 13.81 -0.80
CA VAL A 33 4.89 13.48 -1.76
C VAL A 33 4.28 12.15 -1.37
N ASN A 34 2.96 12.07 -1.28
CA ASN A 34 2.25 10.82 -1.10
C ASN A 34 0.97 10.81 -1.91
N CYS A 35 0.65 9.71 -2.56
CA CYS A 35 -0.65 9.51 -3.19
C CYS A 35 -1.03 8.04 -3.29
N PHE A 36 -2.34 7.78 -3.39
CA PHE A 36 -2.95 6.56 -3.90
C PHE A 36 -3.89 6.95 -5.06
N THR A 37 -3.61 6.45 -6.27
CA THR A 37 -4.35 6.84 -7.48
C THR A 37 -5.73 6.18 -7.55
N LEU A 38 -6.69 6.87 -8.17
CA LEU A 38 -8.01 6.34 -8.48
C LEU A 38 -8.13 6.01 -9.98
N LYS A 39 -9.26 5.46 -10.41
CA LYS A 39 -9.52 5.06 -11.82
C LYS A 39 -9.69 6.22 -12.80
N THR A 40 -9.82 7.44 -12.31
CA THR A 40 -10.09 8.63 -13.13
C THR A 40 -8.95 8.96 -14.08
N GLY A 41 -9.20 9.70 -15.14
CA GLY A 41 -8.21 10.07 -16.15
C GLY A 41 -7.64 8.87 -16.93
N ASN A 42 -8.32 7.74 -16.95
CA ASN A 42 -7.86 6.47 -17.54
C ASN A 42 -6.53 5.97 -16.96
N LEU A 43 -6.30 6.23 -15.67
CA LEU A 43 -5.12 5.71 -14.98
C LEU A 43 -5.21 4.19 -14.82
N ASN A 44 -4.21 3.49 -15.33
CA ASN A 44 -4.05 2.05 -15.13
C ASN A 44 -2.56 1.67 -15.20
N PHE A 45 -2.04 1.13 -14.12
CA PHE A 45 -0.62 0.79 -13.99
C PHE A 45 -0.31 -0.68 -14.30
N ARG A 46 -1.28 -1.43 -14.87
CA ARG A 46 -1.16 -2.85 -15.21
C ARG A 46 -0.32 -3.06 -16.47
N ARG A 47 0.98 -3.29 -16.32
CA ARG A 47 1.94 -3.52 -17.41
C ARG A 47 1.57 -4.69 -18.33
N LYS A 48 1.01 -5.77 -17.78
CA LYS A 48 0.57 -6.94 -18.56
C LYS A 48 -0.53 -6.61 -19.57
N THR A 49 -1.31 -5.55 -19.35
CA THR A 49 -2.33 -5.09 -20.28
C THR A 49 -1.72 -4.20 -21.36
N SER A 50 -0.89 -3.23 -20.95
CA SER A 50 -0.15 -2.33 -21.83
C SER A 50 0.94 -1.64 -21.03
N GLU A 51 2.20 -1.82 -21.45
CA GLU A 51 3.34 -1.09 -20.87
C GLU A 51 3.25 0.40 -21.18
N GLU A 52 2.83 0.74 -22.40
CA GLU A 52 2.65 2.13 -22.82
C GLU A 52 1.60 2.86 -21.97
N LEU A 53 0.44 2.24 -21.73
CA LEU A 53 -0.61 2.82 -20.87
C LEU A 53 -0.10 3.00 -19.43
N ALA A 54 0.69 2.06 -18.92
CA ALA A 54 1.27 2.17 -17.59
C ALA A 54 2.28 3.33 -17.51
N LEU A 55 3.10 3.54 -18.52
CA LEU A 55 4.03 4.68 -18.61
C LEU A 55 3.28 6.02 -18.74
N GLN A 56 2.26 6.09 -19.59
CA GLN A 56 1.39 7.27 -19.70
C GLN A 56 0.72 7.60 -18.35
N SER A 57 0.28 6.57 -17.62
CA SER A 57 -0.32 6.75 -16.29
C SER A 57 0.68 7.32 -15.29
N ILE A 58 1.93 6.87 -15.32
CA ILE A 58 3.02 7.45 -14.50
C ILE A 58 3.25 8.92 -14.87
N GLN A 59 3.36 9.25 -16.15
CA GLN A 59 3.57 10.64 -16.59
C GLN A 59 2.43 11.55 -16.14
N LYS A 60 1.17 11.11 -16.29
CA LYS A 60 -0.01 11.88 -15.88
C LYS A 60 0.00 12.16 -14.37
N ILE A 61 0.17 11.13 -13.54
CA ILE A 61 0.14 11.31 -12.08
C ILE A 61 1.34 12.12 -11.60
N CYS A 62 2.53 11.93 -12.19
CA CYS A 62 3.70 12.73 -11.87
C CYS A 62 3.51 14.20 -12.21
N SER A 63 2.90 14.52 -13.35
CA SER A 63 2.56 15.91 -13.71
C SER A 63 1.64 16.57 -12.69
N VAL A 64 0.62 15.85 -12.22
CA VAL A 64 -0.35 16.37 -11.23
C VAL A 64 0.28 16.57 -9.85
N LEU A 65 1.22 15.68 -9.48
CA LEU A 65 1.94 15.73 -8.20
C LEU A 65 3.16 16.65 -8.21
N ASP A 66 3.50 17.22 -9.38
CA ASP A 66 4.73 17.98 -9.59
C ASP A 66 6.00 17.16 -9.25
N VAL A 67 6.05 15.95 -9.80
CA VAL A 67 7.13 14.97 -9.61
C VAL A 67 7.80 14.68 -10.95
N ASN A 68 9.14 14.62 -10.96
CA ASN A 68 9.87 14.19 -12.14
C ASN A 68 9.65 12.66 -12.38
N PRO A 69 9.07 12.25 -13.52
CA PRO A 69 8.82 10.83 -13.78
C PRO A 69 10.10 9.99 -13.90
N ASN A 70 11.25 10.60 -14.19
CA ASN A 70 12.54 9.90 -14.35
C ASN A 70 13.14 9.41 -13.00
N ILE A 71 12.63 9.90 -11.87
CA ILE A 71 13.07 9.46 -10.54
C ILE A 71 12.07 8.47 -9.89
N ILE A 72 11.14 7.93 -10.67
CA ILE A 72 10.23 6.88 -10.22
C ILE A 72 10.93 5.52 -10.28
N VAL A 73 11.00 4.85 -9.12
CA VAL A 73 11.46 3.46 -9.02
C VAL A 73 10.28 2.54 -8.77
N ARG A 74 10.13 1.52 -9.59
CA ARG A 74 9.07 0.51 -9.49
C ARG A 74 9.63 -0.90 -9.65
N PRO A 75 9.28 -1.85 -8.76
CA PRO A 75 9.76 -3.22 -8.83
C PRO A 75 8.88 -4.12 -9.70
N ASN A 76 9.31 -5.37 -9.85
CA ASN A 76 8.51 -6.46 -10.39
C ASN A 76 7.83 -7.20 -9.22
N GLN A 77 6.60 -6.80 -8.87
CA GLN A 77 5.83 -7.35 -7.74
C GLN A 77 5.32 -8.78 -8.04
N LYS A 78 5.50 -9.71 -7.09
CA LYS A 78 5.11 -11.13 -7.20
C LYS A 78 4.51 -11.72 -5.94
N HIS A 79 4.06 -10.87 -5.00
CA HIS A 79 3.49 -11.28 -3.72
C HIS A 79 4.48 -12.04 -2.84
N THR A 80 5.73 -11.60 -2.85
CA THR A 80 6.82 -12.09 -2.01
C THR A 80 6.90 -11.30 -0.70
N ASP A 81 7.94 -11.56 0.09
CA ASP A 81 8.31 -10.79 1.28
C ASP A 81 9.63 -10.04 1.10
N CYS A 82 10.08 -9.95 -0.16
CA CYS A 82 11.33 -9.29 -0.51
C CYS A 82 11.16 -7.77 -0.45
N VAL A 83 12.01 -7.14 0.36
CA VAL A 83 12.12 -5.68 0.49
C VAL A 83 13.51 -5.25 0.08
N GLU A 84 13.62 -4.33 -0.88
CA GLU A 84 14.90 -3.80 -1.34
C GLU A 84 15.14 -2.36 -0.92
N LYS A 85 16.39 -2.05 -0.64
CA LYS A 85 16.90 -0.70 -0.47
C LYS A 85 17.23 -0.14 -1.85
N VAL A 86 16.84 1.10 -2.12
CA VAL A 86 17.12 1.81 -3.36
C VAL A 86 18.02 3.00 -3.05
N ASP A 87 19.18 3.06 -3.67
CA ASP A 87 20.17 4.14 -3.49
C ASP A 87 20.26 5.08 -4.70
N SER A 88 19.68 4.68 -5.86
CA SER A 88 19.64 5.49 -7.08
C SER A 88 18.35 5.22 -7.87
N ALA A 89 17.78 6.25 -8.49
CA ALA A 89 16.64 6.11 -9.40
C ALA A 89 16.99 5.35 -10.69
N SER A 90 18.25 5.32 -11.06
CA SER A 90 18.77 4.54 -12.21
C SER A 90 19.15 3.10 -11.85
N GLU A 91 18.89 2.67 -10.60
CA GLU A 91 19.19 1.30 -10.17
C GLU A 91 18.34 0.30 -10.94
N ASP A 92 19.02 -0.63 -11.61
CA ASP A 92 18.35 -1.74 -12.28
C ASP A 92 17.94 -2.81 -11.24
N LEU A 93 16.68 -2.82 -10.88
CA LEU A 93 16.10 -3.84 -10.02
C LEU A 93 15.96 -5.19 -10.74
N GLY A 94 16.16 -5.22 -12.06
CA GLY A 94 16.13 -6.41 -12.91
C GLY A 94 14.79 -7.13 -12.86
N MET A 95 14.87 -8.45 -13.01
CA MET A 95 13.71 -9.35 -12.92
C MET A 95 13.47 -9.86 -11.49
N ARG A 96 14.17 -9.30 -10.48
CA ARG A 96 13.99 -9.69 -9.08
C ARG A 96 12.54 -9.46 -8.63
N GLU A 97 12.01 -10.42 -7.92
CA GLU A 97 10.65 -10.39 -7.39
C GLU A 97 10.66 -9.63 -6.07
N ILE A 98 10.25 -8.35 -6.10
CA ILE A 98 10.33 -7.41 -5.00
C ILE A 98 8.94 -6.83 -4.74
N ASP A 99 8.50 -6.88 -3.49
CA ASP A 99 7.20 -6.37 -3.07
C ASP A 99 7.30 -5.24 -2.03
N GLY A 100 8.50 -4.77 -1.73
CA GLY A 100 8.75 -3.61 -0.88
C GLY A 100 10.01 -2.87 -1.29
N LEU A 101 9.96 -1.55 -1.24
CA LEU A 101 11.10 -0.67 -1.48
C LEU A 101 11.28 0.28 -0.30
N ILE A 102 12.55 0.53 0.07
CA ILE A 102 12.91 1.54 1.06
C ILE A 102 14.03 2.45 0.55
N THR A 103 14.02 3.72 0.93
CA THR A 103 15.10 4.67 0.62
C THR A 103 15.13 5.82 1.63
N ASN A 104 16.28 6.48 1.76
CA ASN A 104 16.42 7.77 2.41
C ASN A 104 16.93 8.87 1.46
N LYS A 105 16.91 8.59 0.16
CA LYS A 105 17.35 9.53 -0.87
C LYS A 105 16.19 10.43 -1.29
N LYS A 106 16.47 11.75 -1.45
CA LYS A 106 15.47 12.73 -1.84
C LYS A 106 15.04 12.62 -3.31
N ASP A 107 15.95 12.20 -4.18
CA ASP A 107 15.71 12.13 -5.62
C ASP A 107 15.17 10.75 -6.06
N ILE A 108 14.42 10.09 -5.21
CA ILE A 108 13.80 8.80 -5.48
C ILE A 108 12.36 8.81 -5.03
N ASN A 109 11.45 8.50 -5.95
CA ASN A 109 10.06 8.24 -5.62
C ASN A 109 9.75 6.75 -5.83
N LEU A 110 9.20 6.12 -4.81
CA LEU A 110 8.87 4.70 -4.80
C LEU A 110 7.43 4.51 -5.28
N LEU A 111 7.23 3.76 -6.37
CA LEU A 111 5.92 3.42 -6.91
C LEU A 111 5.66 1.93 -6.80
N LEU A 112 4.56 1.55 -6.15
CA LEU A 112 4.03 0.19 -6.16
C LEU A 112 2.58 0.19 -6.63
N THR A 113 2.10 -0.97 -7.10
CA THR A 113 0.78 -1.11 -7.72
C THR A 113 -0.12 -2.08 -6.97
N PHE A 114 -1.43 -1.80 -6.97
CA PHE A 114 -2.40 -2.47 -6.12
C PHE A 114 -3.75 -2.68 -6.81
N ALA A 115 -4.34 -3.84 -6.56
CA ALA A 115 -5.77 -4.10 -6.70
C ALA A 115 -6.12 -5.07 -5.56
N ASP A 116 -6.66 -4.54 -4.46
CA ASP A 116 -7.06 -5.22 -3.22
C ASP A 116 -5.96 -5.47 -2.18
N CYS A 117 -4.71 -5.74 -2.58
CA CYS A 117 -3.61 -5.91 -1.62
C CYS A 117 -3.37 -4.62 -0.82
N THR A 118 -2.91 -4.76 0.43
CA THR A 118 -2.71 -3.61 1.33
C THR A 118 -1.45 -2.83 0.98
N PRO A 119 -1.56 -1.53 0.61
CA PRO A 119 -0.42 -0.63 0.56
C PRO A 119 0.02 -0.29 1.98
N ILE A 120 1.30 -0.42 2.29
CA ILE A 120 1.89 0.08 3.54
C ILE A 120 2.95 1.10 3.19
N ILE A 121 2.69 2.36 3.51
CA ILE A 121 3.66 3.44 3.41
C ILE A 121 4.30 3.62 4.78
N LEU A 122 5.63 3.60 4.84
CA LEU A 122 6.41 3.87 6.05
C LEU A 122 7.16 5.19 5.87
N TYR A 123 7.19 6.01 6.93
CA TYR A 123 8.00 7.22 6.98
C TYR A 123 8.64 7.41 8.34
N ASP A 124 9.94 7.60 8.37
CA ASP A 124 10.71 8.02 9.54
C ASP A 124 11.11 9.49 9.37
N PRO A 125 10.46 10.43 10.07
CA PRO A 125 10.76 11.87 9.95
C PRO A 125 12.12 12.24 10.53
N VAL A 126 12.69 11.42 11.42
CA VAL A 126 13.99 11.68 12.06
C VAL A 126 15.14 11.36 11.10
N ASN A 127 15.10 10.17 10.49
CA ASN A 127 16.15 9.70 9.58
C ASN A 127 15.82 9.98 8.10
N LYS A 128 14.70 10.67 7.84
CA LYS A 128 14.23 10.97 6.48
C LYS A 128 14.20 9.74 5.58
N ALA A 129 13.70 8.63 6.13
CA ALA A 129 13.59 7.38 5.40
C ALA A 129 12.13 7.06 5.07
N ILE A 130 11.89 6.58 3.85
CA ILE A 130 10.57 6.18 3.36
C ILE A 130 10.55 4.73 2.95
N GLY A 131 9.37 4.11 3.00
CA GLY A 131 9.11 2.78 2.46
C GLY A 131 7.76 2.72 1.76
N ASN A 132 7.68 1.93 0.70
CA ASN A 132 6.45 1.61 0.01
C ASN A 132 6.37 0.08 -0.15
N ILE A 133 5.36 -0.55 0.42
CA ILE A 133 5.28 -1.99 0.58
C ILE A 133 3.93 -2.52 0.07
N HIS A 134 4.00 -3.59 -0.72
CA HIS A 134 2.85 -4.33 -1.23
C HIS A 134 2.59 -5.55 -0.35
N SER A 135 1.63 -5.45 0.56
CA SER A 135 1.24 -6.55 1.44
C SER A 135 -0.02 -7.24 0.90
N GLY A 136 0.15 -8.16 -0.05
CA GLY A 136 -0.88 -9.14 -0.37
C GLY A 136 -1.03 -10.16 0.77
N TRP A 137 -2.04 -11.05 0.73
CA TRP A 137 -2.26 -11.99 1.82
C TRP A 137 -1.03 -12.91 2.10
N ARG A 138 -0.28 -13.30 1.06
CA ARG A 138 0.98 -14.06 1.22
C ARG A 138 2.06 -13.22 1.87
N GLY A 139 2.21 -11.96 1.45
CA GLY A 139 3.14 -11.00 2.07
C GLY A 139 2.77 -10.70 3.53
N THR A 140 1.47 -10.62 3.86
CA THR A 140 0.98 -10.50 5.24
C THR A 140 1.42 -11.71 6.07
N VAL A 141 1.17 -12.93 5.58
CA VAL A 141 1.59 -14.18 6.25
C VAL A 141 3.11 -14.21 6.46
N GLN A 142 3.88 -13.73 5.50
CA GLN A 142 5.34 -13.64 5.55
C GLN A 142 5.84 -12.38 6.29
N LYS A 143 4.93 -11.54 6.83
CA LYS A 143 5.22 -10.36 7.66
C LYS A 143 6.04 -9.29 6.93
N ILE A 144 5.73 -9.03 5.66
CA ILE A 144 6.50 -8.11 4.82
C ILE A 144 6.59 -6.69 5.41
N GLY A 145 5.51 -6.18 6.01
CA GLY A 145 5.50 -4.87 6.69
C GLY A 145 6.52 -4.80 7.84
N LYS A 146 6.56 -5.84 8.67
CA LYS A 146 7.54 -5.98 9.76
C LYS A 146 8.98 -6.09 9.21
N LYS A 147 9.19 -6.89 8.15
CA LYS A 147 10.50 -7.02 7.49
C LYS A 147 11.00 -5.70 6.92
N ALA A 148 10.12 -4.92 6.28
CA ALA A 148 10.44 -3.59 5.79
C ALA A 148 10.87 -2.64 6.92
N THR A 149 10.12 -2.63 8.02
CA THR A 149 10.43 -1.83 9.20
C THR A 149 11.79 -2.22 9.80
N LEU A 150 12.05 -3.52 9.97
CA LEU A 150 13.35 -4.02 10.44
C LEU A 150 14.50 -3.64 9.51
N LYS A 151 14.25 -3.65 8.19
CA LYS A 151 15.24 -3.20 7.20
C LYS A 151 15.50 -1.70 7.33
N MET A 152 14.48 -0.86 7.55
CA MET A 152 14.67 0.58 7.82
C MET A 152 15.47 0.82 9.12
N MET A 153 15.20 0.05 10.17
CA MET A 153 15.97 0.11 11.42
C MET A 153 17.45 -0.21 11.16
N LYS A 154 17.72 -1.25 10.39
CA LYS A 154 19.10 -1.68 10.07
C LYS A 154 19.84 -0.70 9.16
N GLU A 155 19.18 -0.24 8.09
CA GLU A 155 19.84 0.54 7.03
C GLU A 155 19.94 2.04 7.38
N TYR A 156 18.98 2.57 8.15
CA TYR A 156 18.88 4.01 8.41
C TYR A 156 18.91 4.37 9.90
N GLY A 157 18.98 3.39 10.79
CA GLY A 157 18.91 3.63 12.24
C GLY A 157 17.52 4.09 12.71
N SER A 158 16.48 3.82 11.92
CA SER A 158 15.10 4.14 12.28
C SER A 158 14.70 3.49 13.58
N LYS A 159 13.95 4.21 14.42
CA LYS A 159 13.38 3.65 15.65
C LYS A 159 11.88 3.45 15.47
N PRO A 160 11.31 2.30 15.88
CA PRO A 160 9.89 2.01 15.69
C PRO A 160 8.96 3.10 16.20
N GLU A 161 9.26 3.71 17.34
CA GLU A 161 8.47 4.79 17.93
C GLU A 161 8.41 6.06 17.09
N ASN A 162 9.37 6.26 16.19
CA ASN A 162 9.42 7.42 15.28
C ASN A 162 8.72 7.15 13.93
N ILE A 163 8.58 5.88 13.55
CA ILE A 163 8.01 5.52 12.25
C ILE A 163 6.51 5.76 12.23
N ILE A 164 6.05 6.43 11.19
CA ILE A 164 4.65 6.56 10.81
C ILE A 164 4.35 5.50 9.75
N ALA A 165 3.34 4.67 9.99
CA ALA A 165 2.86 3.65 9.06
C ALA A 165 1.46 4.01 8.56
N CYS A 166 1.27 4.11 7.24
CA CYS A 166 -0.01 4.44 6.63
C CYS A 166 -0.49 3.27 5.77
N PHE A 167 -1.66 2.70 6.12
CA PHE A 167 -2.31 1.63 5.36
C PHE A 167 -3.31 2.21 4.36
N GLY A 168 -3.00 2.10 3.08
CA GLY A 168 -3.83 2.62 1.99
C GLY A 168 -5.12 1.82 1.76
N PRO A 169 -5.94 2.26 0.79
CA PRO A 169 -7.12 1.51 0.37
C PRO A 169 -6.76 0.08 -0.02
N ALA A 170 -7.47 -0.88 0.57
CA ALA A 170 -7.26 -2.32 0.39
C ALA A 170 -8.58 -3.07 0.50
N ILE A 171 -8.60 -4.35 0.19
CA ILE A 171 -9.78 -5.17 0.46
C ILE A 171 -10.03 -5.27 1.96
N GLY A 172 -11.18 -4.82 2.42
CA GLY A 172 -11.56 -4.92 3.83
C GLY A 172 -12.01 -6.32 4.22
N GLN A 173 -12.09 -6.58 5.55
CA GLN A 173 -12.65 -7.82 6.07
C GLN A 173 -14.04 -8.12 5.50
N CYS A 174 -14.85 -7.10 5.19
CA CYS A 174 -16.16 -7.25 4.58
C CYS A 174 -16.16 -8.00 3.25
N HIS A 175 -15.01 -8.06 2.52
CA HIS A 175 -14.91 -8.65 1.20
C HIS A 175 -13.73 -9.62 1.01
N PHE A 176 -12.76 -9.66 1.94
CA PHE A 176 -11.67 -10.62 1.86
C PHE A 176 -12.12 -12.00 2.33
N GLU A 177 -12.93 -12.62 1.48
CA GLU A 177 -13.47 -13.96 1.64
C GLU A 177 -12.46 -15.01 1.19
N VAL A 178 -12.25 -16.03 2.03
CA VAL A 178 -11.32 -17.14 1.79
C VAL A 178 -11.95 -18.48 2.21
N GLU A 179 -11.33 -19.57 1.76
CA GLU A 179 -11.66 -20.93 2.15
C GLU A 179 -10.86 -21.37 3.39
N GLU A 180 -11.19 -22.55 3.89
CA GLU A 180 -10.63 -23.09 5.13
C GLU A 180 -9.11 -23.25 5.07
N GLU A 181 -8.55 -23.61 3.91
CA GLU A 181 -7.11 -23.74 3.73
C GLU A 181 -6.36 -22.44 4.06
N VAL A 182 -6.78 -21.33 3.45
CA VAL A 182 -6.17 -20.00 3.70
C VAL A 182 -6.43 -19.54 5.13
N LYS A 183 -7.64 -19.76 5.65
CA LYS A 183 -7.99 -19.46 7.04
C LYS A 183 -7.05 -20.17 8.01
N ASN A 184 -6.77 -21.46 7.80
CA ASN A 184 -5.89 -22.26 8.66
C ASN A 184 -4.44 -21.72 8.64
N ILE A 185 -3.94 -21.24 7.50
CA ILE A 185 -2.63 -20.59 7.40
C ILE A 185 -2.56 -19.38 8.33
N PHE A 186 -3.59 -18.53 8.31
CA PHE A 186 -3.65 -17.34 9.18
C PHE A 186 -3.79 -17.72 10.66
N GLU A 187 -4.58 -18.74 11.00
CA GLU A 187 -4.69 -19.21 12.40
C GLU A 187 -3.37 -19.77 12.93
N ASN A 188 -2.66 -20.54 12.12
CA ASN A 188 -1.38 -21.12 12.50
C ASN A 188 -0.32 -20.05 12.72
N GLU A 189 -0.24 -19.06 11.81
CA GLU A 189 0.79 -18.01 11.88
C GLU A 189 0.48 -16.92 12.93
N PHE A 190 -0.81 -16.58 13.08
CA PHE A 190 -1.24 -15.46 13.92
C PHE A 190 -2.17 -15.86 15.06
N GLY A 191 -2.07 -17.11 15.54
CA GLY A 191 -2.96 -17.64 16.58
C GLY A 191 -3.04 -16.82 17.87
N LYS A 192 -1.96 -16.10 18.23
CA LYS A 192 -1.95 -15.14 19.36
C LYS A 192 -2.89 -13.95 19.13
N PHE A 193 -3.00 -13.48 17.88
CA PHE A 193 -3.87 -12.37 17.52
C PHE A 193 -5.31 -12.84 17.28
N THR A 194 -5.50 -13.96 16.58
CA THR A 194 -6.83 -14.47 16.26
C THR A 194 -7.63 -14.89 17.50
N LYS A 195 -6.94 -15.26 18.59
CA LYS A 195 -7.57 -15.53 19.90
C LYS A 195 -8.01 -14.27 20.65
N LYS A 196 -7.39 -13.12 20.37
CA LYS A 196 -7.61 -11.87 21.09
C LYS A 196 -8.52 -10.90 20.33
N TYR A 197 -8.46 -10.94 18.99
CA TYR A 197 -9.16 -10.01 18.11
C TYR A 197 -10.02 -10.76 17.09
N GLU A 198 -11.13 -10.19 16.64
CA GLU A 198 -11.98 -10.77 15.60
C GLU A 198 -11.36 -10.59 14.20
N ILE A 199 -10.16 -11.18 14.01
CA ILE A 199 -9.43 -11.13 12.73
C ILE A 199 -10.06 -12.05 11.69
N ILE A 200 -10.57 -13.20 12.12
CA ILE A 200 -11.20 -14.20 11.26
C ILE A 200 -12.68 -14.32 11.66
N LYS A 201 -13.54 -14.03 10.70
CA LYS A 201 -14.99 -14.10 10.87
C LYS A 201 -15.56 -15.21 9.99
N LYS A 202 -16.18 -16.20 10.64
CA LYS A 202 -16.89 -17.27 9.94
C LYS A 202 -18.18 -16.74 9.32
N GLN A 203 -18.45 -17.03 8.05
CA GLN A 203 -19.72 -16.68 7.43
C GLN A 203 -20.82 -17.61 7.92
N SER A 204 -22.02 -17.07 8.14
CA SER A 204 -23.19 -17.82 8.61
C SER A 204 -23.82 -18.69 7.53
N ILE A 205 -23.58 -18.38 6.25
CA ILE A 205 -24.18 -19.08 5.10
C ILE A 205 -23.05 -19.74 4.29
N LEU A 206 -23.24 -20.99 3.91
CA LEU A 206 -22.35 -21.69 2.99
C LEU A 206 -22.54 -21.11 1.58
N LYS A 207 -21.43 -20.87 0.88
CA LYS A 207 -21.45 -20.44 -0.52
C LYS A 207 -21.08 -21.63 -1.39
N ASP A 208 -21.98 -22.02 -2.27
CA ASP A 208 -21.85 -23.25 -3.08
C ASP A 208 -21.53 -24.51 -2.26
N GLY A 209 -22.12 -24.62 -1.07
CA GLY A 209 -21.87 -25.71 -0.12
C GLY A 209 -20.55 -25.62 0.63
N VAL A 210 -19.73 -24.59 0.40
CA VAL A 210 -18.40 -24.42 1.01
C VAL A 210 -18.43 -23.35 2.10
N GLN A 211 -17.84 -23.68 3.26
CA GLN A 211 -17.67 -22.69 4.33
C GLN A 211 -16.66 -21.63 3.94
N LYS A 212 -17.03 -20.35 4.09
CA LYS A 212 -16.18 -19.21 3.84
C LYS A 212 -15.88 -18.42 5.12
N TYR A 213 -14.77 -17.73 5.09
CA TYR A 213 -14.27 -16.92 6.19
C TYR A 213 -13.82 -15.55 5.68
N ASN A 214 -14.06 -14.50 6.44
CA ASN A 214 -13.56 -13.16 6.15
C ASN A 214 -12.37 -12.84 7.05
N ILE A 215 -11.25 -12.43 6.47
CA ILE A 215 -10.02 -12.14 7.21
C ILE A 215 -9.70 -10.64 7.17
N ASN A 216 -9.28 -10.08 8.30
CA ASN A 216 -8.78 -8.71 8.41
C ASN A 216 -7.25 -8.67 8.32
N THR A 217 -6.72 -8.59 7.10
CA THR A 217 -5.27 -8.52 6.87
C THR A 217 -4.66 -7.20 7.32
N ASN A 218 -5.42 -6.09 7.26
CA ASN A 218 -4.95 -4.79 7.74
C ASN A 218 -4.70 -4.82 9.24
N LEU A 219 -5.63 -5.37 10.01
CA LEU A 219 -5.46 -5.50 11.46
C LEU A 219 -4.25 -6.38 11.82
N ILE A 220 -4.00 -7.46 11.06
CA ILE A 220 -2.80 -8.30 11.27
C ILE A 220 -1.52 -7.49 11.06
N ASN A 221 -1.40 -6.80 9.91
CA ASN A 221 -0.24 -5.96 9.61
C ASN A 221 -0.04 -4.89 10.70
N ARG A 222 -1.12 -4.26 11.16
CA ARG A 222 -1.08 -3.30 12.26
C ARG A 222 -0.51 -3.91 13.54
N LEU A 223 -1.07 -5.04 13.99
CA LEU A 223 -0.64 -5.70 15.23
C LEU A 223 0.82 -6.17 15.18
N GLU A 224 1.29 -6.63 14.01
CA GLU A 224 2.70 -6.98 13.81
C GLU A 224 3.63 -5.76 13.95
N LEU A 225 3.19 -4.57 13.50
CA LEU A 225 3.97 -3.34 13.66
C LEU A 225 3.90 -2.80 15.10
N GLU A 226 2.74 -2.89 15.76
CA GLU A 226 2.61 -2.52 17.18
C GLU A 226 3.49 -3.41 18.06
N GLU A 227 3.59 -4.72 17.81
CA GLU A 227 4.50 -5.61 18.51
C GLU A 227 5.98 -5.27 18.29
N LEU A 228 6.31 -4.72 17.11
CA LEU A 228 7.67 -4.25 16.81
C LEU A 228 8.00 -2.94 17.56
N GLY A 229 7.00 -2.28 18.12
CA GLY A 229 7.15 -1.05 18.90
C GLY A 229 6.71 0.23 18.18
N LEU A 230 6.03 0.15 17.05
CA LEU A 230 5.39 1.33 16.48
C LEU A 230 4.27 1.81 17.41
N LEU A 231 4.21 3.12 17.61
CA LEU A 231 3.17 3.69 18.45
C LEU A 231 1.80 3.62 17.75
N PRO A 232 0.73 3.19 18.42
CA PRO A 232 -0.61 3.09 17.82
C PRO A 232 -1.09 4.39 17.15
N LYS A 233 -0.73 5.56 17.71
CA LYS A 233 -1.03 6.88 17.15
C LYS A 233 -0.31 7.20 15.83
N ASN A 234 0.75 6.47 15.54
CA ASN A 234 1.54 6.60 14.31
C ASN A 234 1.10 5.59 13.23
N ILE A 235 0.12 4.74 13.52
CA ILE A 235 -0.43 3.79 12.55
C ILE A 235 -1.78 4.32 12.06
N ILE A 236 -1.81 4.75 10.80
CA ILE A 236 -2.92 5.44 10.17
C ILE A 236 -3.54 4.51 9.13
N GLU A 237 -4.82 4.21 9.26
CA GLU A 237 -5.54 3.36 8.30
C GLU A 237 -6.48 4.21 7.44
N SER A 238 -6.51 3.96 6.13
CA SER A 238 -7.42 4.68 5.22
C SER A 238 -8.90 4.40 5.52
N GLY A 239 -9.21 3.23 6.07
CA GLY A 239 -10.60 2.79 6.30
C GLY A 239 -11.38 2.51 5.00
N ILE A 240 -10.74 2.53 3.83
CA ILE A 240 -11.38 2.44 2.53
C ILE A 240 -11.24 1.02 1.95
N CYS A 241 -12.36 0.32 1.79
CA CYS A 241 -12.38 -0.98 1.12
C CYS A 241 -12.45 -0.80 -0.41
N THR A 242 -11.51 -1.41 -1.15
CA THR A 242 -11.43 -1.32 -2.61
C THR A 242 -12.64 -1.93 -3.31
N VAL A 243 -13.20 -3.01 -2.79
CA VAL A 243 -14.38 -3.66 -3.35
C VAL A 243 -15.64 -2.82 -3.14
N CYS A 244 -15.83 -2.24 -1.94
CA CYS A 244 -16.94 -1.32 -1.66
C CYS A 244 -16.92 -0.07 -2.54
N ASN A 245 -15.73 0.30 -3.04
CA ASN A 245 -15.47 1.50 -3.82
C ASN A 245 -14.94 1.16 -5.22
N SER A 246 -15.32 -0.01 -5.75
CA SER A 246 -14.81 -0.53 -7.03
C SER A 246 -15.25 0.27 -8.26
N ASP A 247 -16.14 1.22 -8.11
CA ASP A 247 -16.46 2.26 -9.10
C ASP A 247 -15.34 3.29 -9.27
N LEU A 248 -14.64 3.66 -8.19
CA LEU A 248 -13.54 4.63 -8.19
C LEU A 248 -12.15 3.99 -8.05
N ILE A 249 -12.06 2.77 -7.54
CA ILE A 249 -10.80 2.08 -7.23
C ILE A 249 -10.72 0.77 -8.01
N HIS A 250 -9.58 0.48 -8.63
CA HIS A 250 -9.36 -0.84 -9.22
C HIS A 250 -9.34 -1.93 -8.16
N SER A 251 -10.11 -2.99 -8.39
CA SER A 251 -10.22 -4.14 -7.50
C SER A 251 -10.18 -5.44 -8.31
N TYR A 252 -9.27 -6.33 -7.97
CA TYR A 252 -9.22 -7.67 -8.54
C TYR A 252 -10.45 -8.50 -8.17
N ARG A 253 -10.88 -8.43 -6.90
CA ARG A 253 -12.05 -9.17 -6.40
C ARG A 253 -13.35 -8.76 -7.10
N ALA A 254 -13.52 -7.47 -7.35
CA ALA A 254 -14.72 -6.94 -8.02
C ALA A 254 -14.68 -7.14 -9.54
N ASN A 255 -13.55 -6.92 -10.18
CA ASN A 255 -13.44 -6.85 -11.64
C ASN A 255 -12.83 -8.12 -12.26
N LYS A 256 -12.32 -9.05 -11.45
CA LYS A 256 -11.68 -10.31 -11.91
C LYS A 256 -10.67 -10.05 -13.03
N GLU A 257 -10.78 -10.72 -14.17
CA GLU A 257 -9.81 -10.63 -15.27
C GLU A 257 -9.69 -9.25 -15.91
N SER A 258 -10.74 -8.42 -15.84
CA SER A 258 -10.76 -7.05 -16.40
C SER A 258 -10.19 -5.98 -15.42
N PHE A 259 -9.60 -6.39 -14.28
CA PHE A 259 -9.06 -5.43 -13.32
C PHE A 259 -7.92 -4.59 -13.87
N GLY A 260 -7.89 -3.33 -13.48
CA GLY A 260 -6.71 -2.47 -13.59
C GLY A 260 -5.91 -2.43 -12.28
N LEU A 261 -4.86 -1.61 -12.24
CA LEU A 261 -4.07 -1.37 -11.04
C LEU A 261 -4.07 0.11 -10.67
N ASN A 262 -4.27 0.39 -9.38
CA ASN A 262 -3.95 1.67 -8.76
C ASN A 262 -2.45 1.71 -8.46
N ALA A 263 -1.90 2.89 -8.17
CA ALA A 263 -0.53 3.04 -7.68
C ALA A 263 -0.50 3.81 -6.36
N THR A 264 0.45 3.46 -5.50
CA THR A 264 0.95 4.38 -4.47
C THR A 264 2.25 4.98 -4.92
N ILE A 265 2.44 6.26 -4.62
CA ILE A 265 3.71 6.95 -4.78
C ILE A 265 4.07 7.59 -3.45
N ILE A 266 5.30 7.38 -3.00
CA ILE A 266 5.90 8.14 -1.92
C ILE A 266 7.30 8.58 -2.30
N GLY A 267 7.62 9.84 -2.02
CA GLY A 267 8.93 10.42 -2.29
C GLY A 267 9.22 11.60 -1.38
N GLN A 268 10.48 11.99 -1.35
CA GLN A 268 10.94 13.21 -0.68
C GLN A 268 11.45 14.20 -1.74
N GLN A 269 10.99 15.45 -1.66
CA GLN A 269 11.38 16.52 -2.58
C GLN A 269 12.03 17.66 -1.82
N GLU A 270 13.07 18.25 -2.39
CA GLU A 270 13.49 19.58 -1.98
C GLU A 270 12.49 20.60 -2.55
N ARG A 271 11.66 21.18 -1.69
CA ARG A 271 10.93 22.39 -2.08
C ARG A 271 11.85 23.56 -1.81
N GLU A 272 12.22 24.29 -2.84
CA GLU A 272 12.86 25.58 -2.67
C GLU A 272 11.93 26.45 -1.80
N LYS A 273 12.44 26.91 -0.68
CA LYS A 273 11.71 27.90 0.13
C LYS A 273 11.62 29.18 -0.70
N ILE A 274 10.42 29.44 -1.21
CA ILE A 274 10.07 30.72 -1.83
C ILE A 274 10.08 31.82 -0.76
#